data_e464925b3b1ab1bdd42fe5f431420d30
#
_entry.id   e464925b3b1ab1bdd42fe5f431420d30
#
_cell.length_a   1.000
_cell.length_b   1.000
_cell.length_c   1.000
_cell.angle_alpha   90.00
_cell.angle_beta   90.00
_cell.angle_gamma   90.00
#
_symmetry.space_group_name_H-M   'P 1'
#
loop_
_entity.id
_entity.type
_entity.pdbx_description
1 polymer ?
#
loop_
_entity_poly.entity_id
_entity_poly.type
_entity_poly.pdbx_seq_one_letter_code
_entity_poly.pdbx_strand_id
1 'polypeptide(L)'
;MTFKQKKYLDNLPLADAVRNYHDALKAAGIGGPLAGERIPVGDALGRVTSEAVIAKISSPFYHSAAMDGFAVRFVDTFGAAETRPKRLKTPSQAVAIDTGDPMPDEFNAVIMIEDVEKISESEIELLKPATPWQHVRL
;
A
#
# COMPACT_ATOMS: atom_id res chain seq x y z
N MET A 1 -32.21 10.37 45.16
CA MET A 1 -31.69 9.20 44.42
C MET A 1 -30.36 8.82 45.04
N THR A 2 -30.29 7.67 45.74
CA THR A 2 -29.06 7.21 46.40
C THR A 2 -28.27 6.39 45.40
N PHE A 3 -27.13 6.91 44.93
CA PHE A 3 -26.20 6.14 44.12
C PHE A 3 -25.58 5.04 44.95
N LYS A 4 -26.03 3.79 44.75
CA LYS A 4 -25.33 2.61 45.24
C LYS A 4 -24.13 2.35 44.31
N GLN A 5 -22.95 2.74 44.76
CA GLN A 5 -21.72 2.40 44.07
C GLN A 5 -21.50 0.88 44.17
N LYS A 6 -21.57 0.15 43.03
CA LYS A 6 -21.23 -1.26 42.95
C LYS A 6 -19.73 -1.40 43.20
N LYS A 7 -19.33 -2.06 44.29
CA LYS A 7 -17.94 -2.23 44.73
C LYS A 7 -17.15 -3.20 43.83
N TYR A 8 -17.85 -4.05 43.09
CA TYR A 8 -17.26 -5.02 42.14
C TYR A 8 -18.01 -4.95 40.82
N LEU A 9 -17.26 -5.03 39.72
CA LEU A 9 -17.82 -5.12 38.38
C LEU A 9 -18.07 -6.60 38.04
N ASP A 10 -19.26 -6.88 37.50
CA ASP A 10 -19.55 -8.18 36.90
C ASP A 10 -18.99 -8.17 35.48
N ASN A 11 -17.88 -8.86 35.26
CA ASN A 11 -17.25 -8.99 33.98
C ASN A 11 -18.01 -10.00 33.12
N LEU A 12 -18.29 -9.59 31.87
CA LEU A 12 -18.82 -10.51 30.85
C LEU A 12 -17.69 -10.89 29.87
N PRO A 13 -17.66 -12.14 29.38
CA PRO A 13 -16.83 -12.52 28.26
C PRO A 13 -17.12 -11.60 27.08
N LEU A 14 -16.07 -11.20 26.32
CA LEU A 14 -16.21 -10.26 25.20
C LEU A 14 -17.28 -10.71 24.18
N ALA A 15 -17.29 -11.99 23.84
CA ALA A 15 -18.27 -12.55 22.91
C ALA A 15 -19.73 -12.35 23.38
N ASP A 16 -19.97 -12.50 24.70
CA ASP A 16 -21.29 -12.29 25.27
C ASP A 16 -21.67 -10.81 25.32
N ALA A 17 -20.72 -9.95 25.64
CA ALA A 17 -20.93 -8.50 25.63
C ALA A 17 -21.27 -7.99 24.23
N VAL A 18 -20.55 -8.43 23.20
CA VAL A 18 -20.81 -8.10 21.80
C VAL A 18 -22.19 -8.61 21.35
N ARG A 19 -22.52 -9.86 21.67
CA ARG A 19 -23.84 -10.42 21.36
C ARG A 19 -24.96 -9.61 22.01
N ASN A 20 -24.88 -9.36 23.31
CA ASN A 20 -25.86 -8.59 24.04
C ASN A 20 -26.05 -7.18 23.48
N TYR A 21 -24.96 -6.55 23.05
CA TYR A 21 -25.00 -5.22 22.40
C TYR A 21 -25.76 -5.28 21.07
N HIS A 22 -25.45 -6.24 20.21
CA HIS A 22 -26.17 -6.41 18.94
C HIS A 22 -27.64 -6.76 19.11
N ASP A 23 -27.96 -7.60 20.11
CA ASP A 23 -29.35 -7.95 20.40
C ASP A 23 -30.14 -6.73 20.92
N ALA A 24 -29.51 -5.90 21.72
CA ALA A 24 -30.13 -4.64 22.18
C ALA A 24 -30.36 -3.65 21.03
N LEU A 25 -29.40 -3.51 20.10
CA LEU A 25 -29.57 -2.71 18.89
C LEU A 25 -30.72 -3.22 18.02
N LYS A 26 -30.76 -4.54 17.78
CA LYS A 26 -31.88 -5.17 17.05
C LYS A 26 -33.25 -4.88 17.70
N ALA A 27 -33.34 -5.06 19.01
CA ALA A 27 -34.56 -4.81 19.77
C ALA A 27 -35.00 -3.32 19.69
N ALA A 28 -34.03 -2.41 19.58
CA ALA A 28 -34.30 -0.98 19.37
C ALA A 28 -34.58 -0.59 17.91
N GLY A 29 -34.62 -1.55 16.96
CA GLY A 29 -34.86 -1.28 15.54
C GLY A 29 -33.65 -0.67 14.80
N ILE A 30 -32.43 -0.72 15.40
CA ILE A 30 -31.21 -0.12 14.85
C ILE A 30 -30.23 -1.21 14.38
N GLY A 31 -30.72 -2.44 14.21
CA GLY A 31 -29.89 -3.63 14.01
C GLY A 31 -29.40 -3.90 12.58
N GLY A 32 -29.61 -3.01 11.63
CA GLY A 32 -29.20 -3.23 10.26
C GLY A 32 -28.78 -1.94 9.52
N PRO A 33 -28.10 -2.09 8.37
CA PRO A 33 -27.79 -0.94 7.54
C PRO A 33 -29.09 -0.30 7.02
N LEU A 34 -29.07 1.02 6.89
CA LEU A 34 -30.15 1.77 6.25
C LEU A 34 -30.25 1.41 4.76
N ALA A 35 -31.43 1.56 4.16
CA ALA A 35 -31.58 1.42 2.72
C ALA A 35 -30.70 2.44 1.99
N GLY A 36 -29.97 1.99 0.96
CA GLY A 36 -29.17 2.86 0.12
C GLY A 36 -30.03 3.75 -0.78
N GLU A 37 -29.58 4.97 -1.02
CA GLU A 37 -30.19 5.90 -1.98
C GLU A 37 -29.13 6.44 -2.94
N ARG A 38 -29.52 6.82 -4.14
CA ARG A 38 -28.62 7.48 -5.10
C ARG A 38 -28.72 8.98 -4.93
N ILE A 39 -27.57 9.62 -4.74
CA ILE A 39 -27.45 11.07 -4.61
C ILE A 39 -26.34 11.59 -5.53
N PRO A 40 -26.36 12.86 -5.94
CA PRO A 40 -25.22 13.50 -6.60
C PRO A 40 -23.97 13.45 -5.71
N VAL A 41 -22.82 13.28 -6.31
CA VAL A 41 -21.53 13.22 -5.57
C VAL A 41 -21.26 14.48 -4.75
N GLY A 42 -21.70 15.66 -5.25
CA GLY A 42 -21.59 16.92 -4.52
C GLY A 42 -22.34 16.96 -3.19
N ASP A 43 -23.36 16.12 -3.05
CA ASP A 43 -24.21 16.04 -1.84
C ASP A 43 -23.77 14.90 -0.89
N ALA A 44 -22.65 14.21 -1.24
CA ALA A 44 -22.19 13.02 -0.53
C ALA A 44 -21.36 13.34 0.73
N LEU A 45 -21.00 14.59 0.97
CA LEU A 45 -20.23 14.98 2.15
C LEU A 45 -20.97 14.58 3.44
N GLY A 46 -20.29 13.83 4.32
CA GLY A 46 -20.87 13.33 5.58
C GLY A 46 -21.79 12.12 5.43
N ARG A 47 -21.93 11.56 4.21
CA ARG A 47 -22.70 10.34 3.96
C ARG A 47 -21.79 9.10 4.01
N VAL A 48 -22.40 7.95 4.29
CA VAL A 48 -21.73 6.65 4.30
C VAL A 48 -22.17 5.88 3.05
N THR A 49 -21.20 5.31 2.33
CA THR A 49 -21.52 4.49 1.13
C THR A 49 -22.25 3.22 1.51
N SER A 50 -23.30 2.87 0.77
CA SER A 50 -24.06 1.62 0.98
C SER A 50 -23.34 0.39 0.44
N GLU A 51 -22.38 0.58 -0.44
CA GLU A 51 -21.57 -0.44 -1.09
C GLU A 51 -20.11 -0.03 -1.10
N ALA A 52 -19.21 -1.00 -1.28
CA ALA A 52 -17.79 -0.70 -1.51
C ALA A 52 -17.64 0.07 -2.84
N VAL A 53 -16.90 1.17 -2.79
CA VAL A 53 -16.58 1.95 -3.99
C VAL A 53 -15.26 1.41 -4.55
N ILE A 54 -15.36 0.73 -5.69
CA ILE A 54 -14.22 0.10 -6.36
C ILE A 54 -13.96 0.84 -7.68
N ALA A 55 -12.71 1.18 -7.95
CA ALA A 55 -12.30 1.75 -9.21
C ALA A 55 -12.60 0.77 -10.37
N LYS A 56 -13.20 1.27 -11.44
CA LYS A 56 -13.53 0.46 -12.64
C LYS A 56 -12.31 0.16 -13.49
N ILE A 57 -11.30 1.01 -13.42
CA ILE A 57 -10.02 0.89 -14.11
C ILE A 57 -8.91 1.31 -13.15
N SER A 58 -7.72 0.74 -13.31
CA SER A 58 -6.53 1.17 -12.56
C SER A 58 -6.09 2.59 -12.97
N SER A 59 -5.55 3.35 -12.01
CA SER A 59 -4.94 4.64 -12.28
C SER A 59 -3.68 4.77 -11.41
N PRO A 60 -2.49 4.79 -12.04
CA PRO A 60 -2.22 4.60 -13.46
C PRO A 60 -2.59 3.18 -13.95
N PHE A 61 -2.71 3.00 -15.28
CA PHE A 61 -3.02 1.72 -15.93
C PHE A 61 -1.74 0.96 -16.36
N TYR A 62 -0.60 1.33 -15.82
CA TYR A 62 0.72 0.73 -16.06
C TYR A 62 1.45 0.56 -14.73
N HIS A 63 2.43 -0.34 -14.69
CA HIS A 63 3.35 -0.44 -13.56
C HIS A 63 4.23 0.79 -13.52
N SER A 64 4.34 1.43 -12.36
CA SER A 64 5.11 2.66 -12.21
C SER A 64 6.18 2.54 -11.13
N ALA A 65 7.27 3.28 -11.31
CA ALA A 65 8.28 3.45 -10.28
C ALA A 65 7.67 4.10 -9.03
N ALA A 66 7.98 3.57 -7.86
CA ALA A 66 7.56 4.12 -6.58
C ALA A 66 8.62 5.00 -5.94
N MET A 67 9.84 5.01 -6.48
CA MET A 67 11.00 5.74 -5.99
C MET A 67 11.84 6.22 -7.17
N ASP A 68 12.59 7.29 -6.97
CA ASP A 68 13.60 7.78 -7.91
C ASP A 68 14.84 6.88 -7.86
N GLY A 69 15.43 6.58 -9.00
CA GLY A 69 16.61 5.74 -9.07
C GLY A 69 16.81 5.05 -10.40
N PHE A 70 17.03 3.75 -10.41
CA PHE A 70 17.28 2.98 -11.61
C PHE A 70 16.38 1.76 -11.71
N ALA A 71 15.63 1.64 -12.81
CA ALA A 71 14.93 0.42 -13.18
C ALA A 71 15.96 -0.64 -13.60
N VAL A 72 15.82 -1.85 -13.04
CA VAL A 72 16.75 -2.98 -13.24
C VAL A 72 15.98 -4.29 -13.32
N ARG A 73 16.61 -5.33 -13.87
CA ARG A 73 16.18 -6.71 -13.62
C ARG A 73 16.69 -7.13 -12.25
N PHE A 74 15.80 -7.52 -11.34
CA PHE A 74 16.20 -7.91 -9.98
C PHE A 74 17.28 -8.99 -9.96
N VAL A 75 17.25 -9.93 -10.93
CA VAL A 75 18.26 -11.01 -11.05
C VAL A 75 19.67 -10.48 -11.32
N ASP A 76 19.80 -9.35 -12.01
CA ASP A 76 21.08 -8.73 -12.30
C ASP A 76 21.68 -8.04 -11.06
N THR A 77 20.92 -7.88 -9.99
CA THR A 77 21.38 -7.25 -8.73
C THR A 77 21.91 -8.27 -7.72
N PHE A 78 21.73 -9.55 -7.94
CA PHE A 78 22.12 -10.59 -6.98
C PHE A 78 23.60 -10.50 -6.60
N GLY A 79 23.85 -10.56 -5.30
CA GLY A 79 25.17 -10.51 -4.73
C GLY A 79 25.75 -9.11 -4.58
N ALA A 80 25.02 -8.07 -4.90
CA ALA A 80 25.38 -6.70 -4.56
C ALA A 80 25.38 -6.51 -3.04
N ALA A 81 26.40 -5.85 -2.51
CA ALA A 81 26.54 -5.45 -1.11
C ALA A 81 27.47 -4.25 -1.02
N GLU A 82 27.39 -3.44 0.04
CA GLU A 82 28.31 -2.32 0.28
C GLU A 82 29.79 -2.73 0.23
N THR A 83 30.11 -3.93 0.74
CA THR A 83 31.47 -4.48 0.71
C THR A 83 31.84 -5.16 -0.61
N ARG A 84 30.87 -5.35 -1.50
CA ARG A 84 31.02 -5.96 -2.81
C ARG A 84 29.99 -5.37 -3.78
N PRO A 85 30.15 -4.12 -4.19
CA PRO A 85 29.25 -3.47 -5.11
C PRO A 85 29.16 -4.19 -6.45
N LYS A 86 28.03 -4.08 -7.12
CA LYS A 86 27.84 -4.71 -8.42
C LYS A 86 27.64 -3.67 -9.51
N ARG A 87 28.42 -3.76 -10.58
CA ARG A 87 28.34 -2.83 -11.70
C ARG A 87 27.29 -3.28 -12.70
N LEU A 88 26.52 -2.30 -13.16
CA LEU A 88 25.55 -2.45 -14.25
C LEU A 88 25.79 -1.36 -15.32
N LYS A 89 25.58 -1.74 -16.57
CA LYS A 89 25.68 -0.83 -17.70
C LYS A 89 24.39 -0.10 -17.96
N THR A 90 24.47 1.18 -18.19
CA THR A 90 23.34 2.02 -18.64
C THR A 90 23.43 2.28 -20.14
N PRO A 91 22.32 2.24 -20.89
CA PRO A 91 20.96 1.93 -20.45
C PRO A 91 20.59 0.43 -20.51
N SER A 92 21.51 -0.48 -20.86
CA SER A 92 21.18 -1.87 -21.21
C SER A 92 20.82 -2.78 -20.02
N GLN A 93 21.33 -2.48 -18.83
CA GLN A 93 21.07 -3.24 -17.61
C GLN A 93 20.40 -2.42 -16.51
N ALA A 94 20.46 -1.10 -16.63
CA ALA A 94 19.82 -0.17 -15.72
C ALA A 94 19.43 1.11 -16.47
N VAL A 95 18.23 1.61 -16.23
CA VAL A 95 17.70 2.85 -16.81
C VAL A 95 17.28 3.78 -15.69
N ALA A 96 17.72 5.04 -15.75
CA ALA A 96 17.29 6.05 -14.82
C ALA A 96 15.77 6.24 -14.93
N ILE A 97 15.09 6.33 -13.78
CA ILE A 97 13.64 6.43 -13.69
C ILE A 97 13.26 7.30 -12.50
N ASP A 98 12.24 8.10 -12.65
CA ASP A 98 11.68 8.92 -11.58
C ASP A 98 10.36 8.34 -11.05
N THR A 99 10.01 8.71 -9.83
CA THR A 99 8.76 8.29 -9.20
C THR A 99 7.55 8.63 -10.05
N GLY A 100 6.75 7.63 -10.37
CA GLY A 100 5.56 7.76 -11.22
C GLY A 100 5.79 7.41 -12.69
N ASP A 101 7.03 7.32 -13.15
CA ASP A 101 7.34 6.92 -14.52
C ASP A 101 6.92 5.48 -14.79
N PRO A 102 6.49 5.16 -16.03
CA PRO A 102 6.19 3.78 -16.41
C PRO A 102 7.45 2.92 -16.38
N MET A 103 7.31 1.73 -15.79
CA MET A 103 8.37 0.72 -15.80
C MET A 103 8.59 0.23 -17.24
N PRO A 104 9.84 0.26 -17.75
CA PRO A 104 10.13 -0.39 -19.03
C PRO A 104 9.92 -1.93 -18.92
N ASP A 105 9.41 -2.55 -19.99
CA ASP A 105 8.96 -3.95 -20.01
C ASP A 105 10.03 -4.97 -19.59
N GLU A 106 11.32 -4.65 -19.82
CA GLU A 106 12.44 -5.55 -19.52
C GLU A 106 12.84 -5.54 -18.05
N PHE A 107 12.37 -4.56 -17.25
CA PHE A 107 12.77 -4.34 -15.86
C PHE A 107 11.64 -4.63 -14.89
N ASN A 108 11.99 -5.08 -13.69
CA ASN A 108 11.03 -5.54 -12.71
C ASN A 108 11.42 -5.21 -11.26
N ALA A 109 12.29 -4.23 -11.10
CA ALA A 109 12.60 -3.64 -9.79
C ALA A 109 13.19 -2.24 -9.99
N VAL A 110 13.12 -1.41 -8.96
CA VAL A 110 13.82 -0.12 -8.89
C VAL A 110 14.79 -0.15 -7.71
N ILE A 111 16.05 0.22 -7.96
CA ILE A 111 17.02 0.53 -6.90
C ILE A 111 16.96 2.03 -6.68
N MET A 112 16.80 2.44 -5.42
CA MET A 112 16.75 3.85 -5.05
C MET A 112 18.08 4.55 -5.36
N ILE A 113 18.01 5.83 -5.69
CA ILE A 113 19.21 6.61 -6.05
C ILE A 113 20.26 6.62 -4.93
N GLU A 114 19.83 6.51 -3.67
CA GLU A 114 20.71 6.49 -2.48
C GLU A 114 21.52 5.20 -2.35
N ASP A 115 21.09 4.12 -3.02
CA ASP A 115 21.75 2.82 -3.03
C ASP A 115 22.59 2.59 -4.31
N VAL A 116 22.83 3.66 -5.09
CA VAL A 116 23.54 3.64 -6.36
C VAL A 116 24.69 4.67 -6.38
N GLU A 117 25.86 4.26 -6.86
CA GLU A 117 26.97 5.17 -7.17
C GLU A 117 27.14 5.27 -8.69
N LYS A 118 27.14 6.50 -9.23
CA LYS A 118 27.41 6.74 -10.65
C LYS A 118 28.92 6.69 -10.89
N ILE A 119 29.38 5.68 -11.62
CA ILE A 119 30.82 5.48 -11.93
C ILE A 119 31.19 6.25 -13.20
N SER A 120 30.31 6.24 -14.21
CA SER A 120 30.48 6.97 -15.46
C SER A 120 29.12 7.27 -16.10
N GLU A 121 29.10 7.88 -17.29
CA GLU A 121 27.86 8.08 -18.05
C GLU A 121 27.20 6.76 -18.49
N SER A 122 27.96 5.68 -18.55
CA SER A 122 27.50 4.38 -19.05
C SER A 122 27.54 3.26 -17.99
N GLU A 123 27.87 3.57 -16.74
CA GLU A 123 28.03 2.56 -15.70
C GLU A 123 27.68 3.08 -14.32
N ILE A 124 26.93 2.26 -13.59
CA ILE A 124 26.56 2.50 -12.19
C ILE A 124 27.02 1.32 -11.31
N GLU A 125 27.20 1.57 -10.03
CA GLU A 125 27.47 0.57 -8.99
C GLU A 125 26.29 0.48 -8.02
N LEU A 126 25.79 -0.74 -7.78
CA LEU A 126 24.73 -1.01 -6.82
C LEU A 126 25.33 -1.46 -5.49
N LEU A 127 24.87 -0.85 -4.41
CA LEU A 127 25.30 -1.15 -3.04
C LEU A 127 24.40 -2.20 -2.37
N LYS A 128 23.21 -2.49 -2.94
CA LYS A 128 22.23 -3.45 -2.41
C LYS A 128 21.56 -4.24 -3.54
N PRO A 129 21.14 -5.49 -3.27
CA PRO A 129 20.32 -6.24 -4.22
C PRO A 129 18.86 -5.79 -4.13
N ALA A 130 18.10 -6.03 -5.19
CA ALA A 130 16.66 -5.88 -5.22
C ALA A 130 15.93 -7.21 -5.15
N THR A 131 14.71 -7.20 -4.62
CA THR A 131 13.73 -8.28 -4.76
C THR A 131 12.81 -8.04 -5.97
N PRO A 132 12.13 -9.07 -6.49
CA PRO A 132 11.16 -8.89 -7.56
C PRO A 132 10.13 -7.82 -7.21
N TRP A 133 9.87 -6.89 -8.14
CA TRP A 133 8.91 -5.78 -8.02
C TRP A 133 9.17 -4.80 -6.86
N GLN A 134 10.38 -4.83 -6.31
CA GLN A 134 10.77 -3.85 -5.28
C GLN A 134 10.64 -2.44 -5.84
N HIS A 135 9.99 -1.55 -5.06
CA HIS A 135 9.74 -0.14 -5.43
C HIS A 135 8.99 0.04 -6.76
N VAL A 136 8.13 -0.91 -7.11
CA VAL A 136 7.21 -0.82 -8.26
C VAL A 136 5.77 -0.86 -7.75
N ARG A 137 4.95 0.06 -8.24
CA ARG A 137 3.49 0.05 -8.08
C ARG A 137 2.90 -0.79 -9.21
N LEU A 138 2.26 -1.88 -8.85
CA LEU A 138 1.63 -2.84 -9.77
C LEU A 138 0.20 -2.42 -10.14
#